data_02cb9a5dcf1d7c1f67c8834d62ff60bc
#
_entry.id   02cb9a5dcf1d7c1f67c8834d62ff60bc
#
_cell.length_a   1.000
_cell.length_b   1.000
_cell.length_c   1.000
_cell.angle_alpha   90.00
_cell.angle_beta   90.00
_cell.angle_gamma   90.00
#
_symmetry.space_group_name_H-M   'P 1'
#
loop_
_entity.id
_entity.type
_entity.pdbx_description
1 polymer ?
#
loop_
_entity_poly.entity_id
_entity_poly.type
_entity_poly.pdbx_seq_one_letter_code
_entity_poly.pdbx_strand_id
1 'polypeptide(L)'
;MTEQQKYWFAARTRDKQEFTVRKSLDRLKSEEHLELDYYLPTRFVISQLKYRRKRSEVPVIRNLVFVHSTKQTACDISNIYNVPLFYMKDLSTHSMLVVPNKQMEDFMFVMDLNPDGVSLDSEILTVGHKVKVIKGELSGIVGEVAIEANKTYVVIRIKDLLTASVKVPKSYLKIIG
;
A
#
# COMPACT_ATOMS: atom_id res chain seq x y z
N MET A 1 -18.86 -24.18 7.88
CA MET A 1 -17.88 -23.74 6.85
C MET A 1 -16.82 -22.90 7.54
N THR A 2 -15.59 -23.31 7.46
CA THR A 2 -14.47 -22.48 7.91
C THR A 2 -14.32 -21.34 6.90
N GLU A 3 -14.59 -20.10 7.32
CA GLU A 3 -14.16 -18.95 6.55
C GLU A 3 -12.66 -19.05 6.33
N GLN A 4 -12.25 -19.19 5.08
CA GLN A 4 -10.84 -19.21 4.74
C GLN A 4 -10.28 -17.81 5.00
N GLN A 5 -9.24 -17.74 5.81
CA GLN A 5 -8.63 -16.47 6.20
C GLN A 5 -8.04 -15.76 4.98
N LYS A 6 -8.35 -14.47 4.87
CA LYS A 6 -7.83 -13.59 3.82
C LYS A 6 -6.62 -12.80 4.34
N TYR A 7 -5.70 -12.55 3.43
CA TYR A 7 -4.45 -11.85 3.71
C TYR A 7 -4.18 -10.78 2.64
N TRP A 8 -3.42 -9.79 3.00
CA TRP A 8 -2.85 -8.83 2.07
C TRP A 8 -1.53 -9.37 1.53
N PHE A 9 -1.48 -9.63 0.24
CA PHE A 9 -0.28 -10.06 -0.47
C PHE A 9 0.27 -8.91 -1.29
N ALA A 10 1.59 -8.68 -1.23
CA ALA A 10 2.26 -7.73 -2.10
C ALA A 10 2.67 -8.43 -3.40
N ALA A 11 2.35 -7.80 -4.52
CA ALA A 11 2.67 -8.33 -5.84
C ALA A 11 3.33 -7.27 -6.72
N ARG A 12 4.29 -7.70 -7.53
CA ARG A 12 4.90 -6.85 -8.54
C ARG A 12 4.20 -7.00 -9.87
N THR A 13 4.17 -5.93 -10.63
CA THR A 13 3.72 -5.92 -12.02
C THR A 13 4.90 -5.69 -12.95
N ARG A 14 4.71 -5.94 -14.24
CA ARG A 14 5.63 -5.45 -15.26
C ARG A 14 5.52 -3.94 -15.38
N ASP A 15 6.54 -3.32 -15.94
CA ASP A 15 6.58 -1.87 -16.16
C ASP A 15 5.33 -1.39 -16.90
N LYS A 16 4.71 -0.35 -16.39
CA LYS A 16 3.47 0.27 -16.92
C LYS A 16 2.26 -0.66 -17.05
N GLN A 17 2.24 -1.79 -16.36
CA GLN A 17 1.14 -2.74 -16.40
C GLN A 17 0.21 -2.66 -15.19
N GLU A 18 0.39 -1.70 -14.30
CA GLU A 18 -0.41 -1.56 -13.08
C GLU A 18 -1.90 -1.45 -13.37
N PHE A 19 -2.29 -0.61 -14.32
CA PHE A 19 -3.69 -0.44 -14.71
C PHE A 19 -4.25 -1.61 -15.50
N THR A 20 -3.41 -2.32 -16.24
CA THR A 20 -3.79 -3.57 -16.90
C THR A 20 -4.13 -4.65 -15.87
N VAL A 21 -3.31 -4.76 -14.83
CA VAL A 21 -3.57 -5.67 -13.70
C VAL A 21 -4.84 -5.26 -12.96
N ARG A 22 -5.03 -3.97 -12.67
CA ARG A 22 -6.26 -3.44 -12.04
C ARG A 22 -7.51 -3.85 -12.83
N LYS A 23 -7.49 -3.63 -14.13
CA LYS A 23 -8.62 -4.00 -15.02
C LYS A 23 -8.89 -5.50 -15.00
N SER A 24 -7.85 -6.31 -14.99
CA SER A 24 -8.00 -7.77 -14.89
C SER A 24 -8.59 -8.20 -13.55
N LEU A 25 -8.15 -7.61 -12.45
CA LEU A 25 -8.69 -7.89 -11.11
C LEU A 25 -10.17 -7.47 -10.99
N ASP A 26 -10.53 -6.31 -11.52
CA ASP A 26 -11.93 -5.84 -11.55
C ASP A 26 -12.81 -6.79 -12.34
N ARG A 27 -12.33 -7.29 -13.48
CA ARG A 27 -13.05 -8.29 -14.28
C ARG A 27 -13.24 -9.60 -13.49
N LEU A 28 -12.23 -10.08 -12.81
CA LEU A 28 -12.34 -11.31 -11.99
C LEU A 28 -13.36 -11.14 -10.85
N LYS A 29 -13.43 -9.97 -10.25
CA LYS A 29 -14.46 -9.67 -9.22
C LYS A 29 -15.85 -9.67 -9.80
N SER A 30 -16.05 -9.04 -10.94
CA SER A 30 -17.39 -8.81 -11.52
C SER A 30 -17.91 -10.00 -12.35
N GLU A 31 -17.08 -10.60 -13.19
CA GLU A 31 -17.47 -11.65 -14.12
C GLU A 31 -17.28 -13.06 -13.53
N GLU A 32 -16.18 -13.29 -12.85
CA GLU A 32 -15.86 -14.60 -12.27
C GLU A 32 -16.28 -14.72 -10.79
N HIS A 33 -16.80 -13.64 -10.23
CA HIS A 33 -17.27 -13.57 -8.84
C HIS A 33 -16.24 -14.03 -7.80
N LEU A 34 -14.95 -13.80 -8.07
CA LEU A 34 -13.89 -14.12 -7.13
C LEU A 34 -13.93 -13.19 -5.92
N GLU A 35 -13.80 -13.76 -4.75
CA GLU A 35 -13.69 -13.02 -3.49
C GLU A 35 -12.28 -12.46 -3.32
N LEU A 36 -12.02 -11.32 -3.92
CA LEU A 36 -10.77 -10.59 -3.80
C LEU A 36 -11.04 -9.09 -3.67
N ASP A 37 -10.12 -8.41 -3.00
CA ASP A 37 -9.95 -6.97 -3.05
C ASP A 37 -8.51 -6.67 -3.44
N TYR A 38 -8.26 -5.47 -3.87
CA TYR A 38 -6.90 -5.03 -4.20
C TYR A 38 -6.71 -3.57 -3.81
N TYR A 39 -5.46 -3.17 -3.70
CA TYR A 39 -5.10 -1.79 -3.47
C TYR A 39 -3.96 -1.38 -4.41
N LEU A 40 -4.25 -0.41 -5.24
CA LEU A 40 -3.30 0.25 -6.14
C LEU A 40 -3.40 1.76 -5.89
N PRO A 41 -2.52 2.33 -5.05
CA PRO A 41 -2.55 3.76 -4.77
C PRO A 41 -2.20 4.56 -6.01
N THR A 42 -3.07 5.49 -6.39
CA THR A 42 -2.90 6.36 -7.55
C THR A 42 -3.04 7.83 -7.16
N ARG A 43 -2.51 8.69 -8.02
CA ARG A 43 -2.73 10.13 -7.95
C ARG A 43 -2.97 10.68 -9.35
N PHE A 44 -3.55 11.86 -9.41
CA PHE A 44 -3.72 12.57 -10.68
C PHE A 44 -2.60 13.58 -10.85
N VAL A 45 -2.02 13.59 -12.05
CA VAL A 45 -1.03 14.57 -12.48
C VAL A 45 -1.55 15.37 -13.66
N ILE A 46 -1.19 16.65 -13.70
CA ILE A 46 -1.55 17.55 -14.81
C ILE A 46 -0.28 17.80 -15.61
N SER A 47 -0.28 17.40 -16.88
CA SER A 47 0.80 17.65 -17.81
C SER A 47 0.39 18.74 -18.81
N GLN A 48 1.32 19.66 -19.12
CA GLN A 48 1.15 20.64 -20.18
C GLN A 48 1.54 20.01 -21.51
N LEU A 49 0.57 19.82 -22.38
CA LEU A 49 0.81 19.49 -23.78
C LEU A 49 0.88 20.78 -24.60
N LYS A 50 1.38 20.69 -25.84
CA LYS A 50 1.61 21.84 -26.72
C LYS A 50 0.41 22.80 -26.83
N TYR A 51 -0.82 22.26 -26.82
CA TYR A 51 -2.04 23.04 -27.00
C TYR A 51 -3.12 22.83 -25.90
N ARG A 52 -2.86 21.93 -24.92
CA ARG A 52 -3.84 21.64 -23.86
C ARG A 52 -3.19 21.08 -22.60
N ARG A 53 -3.89 21.21 -21.49
CA ARG A 53 -3.54 20.48 -20.27
C ARG A 53 -4.18 19.09 -20.28
N LYS A 54 -3.43 18.09 -19.88
CA LYS A 54 -3.92 16.71 -19.74
C LYS A 54 -3.84 16.28 -18.28
N ARG A 55 -4.97 15.83 -17.72
CA ARG A 55 -5.03 15.17 -16.43
C ARG A 55 -4.90 13.66 -16.63
N SER A 56 -3.94 13.06 -15.96
CA SER A 56 -3.68 11.62 -16.04
C SER A 56 -3.61 11.00 -14.66
N GLU A 57 -4.18 9.81 -14.51
CA GLU A 57 -4.00 8.98 -13.32
C GLU A 57 -2.69 8.21 -13.44
N VAL A 58 -1.88 8.23 -12.39
CA VAL A 58 -0.60 7.52 -12.34
C VAL A 58 -0.49 6.74 -11.04
N PRO A 59 0.19 5.58 -11.03
CA PRO A 59 0.45 4.87 -9.78
C PRO A 59 1.42 5.69 -8.92
N VAL A 60 1.15 5.72 -7.61
CA VAL A 60 2.04 6.36 -6.64
C VAL A 60 3.31 5.53 -6.45
N ILE A 61 3.15 4.21 -6.44
CA ILE A 61 4.25 3.26 -6.37
C ILE A 61 4.26 2.46 -7.68
N ARG A 62 5.36 2.53 -8.39
CA ARG A 62 5.51 1.79 -9.65
C ARG A 62 5.63 0.29 -9.41
N ASN A 63 5.03 -0.49 -10.29
CA ASN A 63 5.17 -1.94 -10.35
C ASN A 63 4.76 -2.66 -9.06
N LEU A 64 3.82 -2.10 -8.29
CA LEU A 64 3.36 -2.68 -7.04
C LEU A 64 1.84 -2.63 -6.95
N VAL A 65 1.24 -3.74 -6.58
CA VAL A 65 -0.18 -3.86 -6.24
C VAL A 65 -0.32 -4.77 -5.02
N PHE A 66 -1.28 -4.48 -4.18
CA PHE A 66 -1.63 -5.31 -3.04
C PHE A 66 -2.94 -6.06 -3.34
N VAL A 67 -2.97 -7.35 -3.07
CA VAL A 67 -4.14 -8.20 -3.29
C VAL A 67 -4.60 -8.75 -1.94
N HIS A 68 -5.89 -8.61 -1.65
CA HIS A 68 -6.51 -9.13 -0.43
C HIS A 68 -7.42 -10.30 -0.79
N SER A 69 -7.00 -11.48 -0.43
CA SER A 69 -7.74 -12.72 -0.73
C SER A 69 -7.25 -13.87 0.14
N THR A 70 -7.89 -15.03 -0.01
CA THR A 70 -7.31 -16.28 0.48
C THR A 70 -6.04 -16.61 -0.31
N LYS A 71 -5.16 -17.41 0.25
CA LYS A 71 -3.95 -17.87 -0.43
C LYS A 71 -4.27 -18.63 -1.73
N GLN A 72 -5.31 -19.44 -1.71
CA GLN A 72 -5.75 -20.19 -2.90
C GLN A 72 -6.20 -19.25 -4.01
N THR A 73 -7.05 -18.28 -3.72
CA THR A 73 -7.50 -17.29 -4.70
C THR A 73 -6.34 -16.47 -5.25
N ALA A 74 -5.39 -16.08 -4.40
CA ALA A 74 -4.18 -15.37 -4.84
C ALA A 74 -3.38 -16.19 -5.86
N CYS A 75 -3.19 -17.48 -5.61
CA CYS A 75 -2.53 -18.38 -6.55
C CYS A 75 -3.32 -18.56 -7.86
N ASP A 76 -4.64 -18.68 -7.78
CA ASP A 76 -5.52 -18.83 -8.94
C ASP A 76 -5.49 -17.61 -9.86
N ILE A 77 -5.44 -16.40 -9.29
CA ILE A 77 -5.31 -15.15 -10.05
C ILE A 77 -4.12 -15.20 -10.99
N SER A 78 -3.00 -15.67 -10.51
CA SER A 78 -1.76 -15.76 -11.30
C SER A 78 -1.72 -17.01 -12.21
N ASN A 79 -2.08 -18.17 -11.70
CA ASN A 79 -1.84 -19.46 -12.36
C ASN A 79 -2.99 -19.89 -13.26
N ILE A 80 -4.24 -19.60 -12.90
CA ILE A 80 -5.43 -20.00 -13.67
C ILE A 80 -5.87 -18.86 -14.59
N TYR A 81 -6.00 -17.65 -14.04
CA TYR A 81 -6.49 -16.49 -14.79
C TYR A 81 -5.39 -15.70 -15.50
N ASN A 82 -4.13 -16.08 -15.30
CA ASN A 82 -2.97 -15.51 -15.98
C ASN A 82 -2.87 -13.97 -15.87
N VAL A 83 -3.27 -13.41 -14.75
CA VAL A 83 -3.05 -11.98 -14.48
C VAL A 83 -1.55 -11.75 -14.37
N PRO A 84 -0.98 -10.76 -15.07
CA PRO A 84 0.47 -10.54 -15.10
C PRO A 84 0.98 -9.84 -13.83
N LEU A 85 0.86 -10.52 -12.70
CA LEU A 85 1.40 -10.10 -11.41
C LEU A 85 2.25 -11.23 -10.82
N PHE A 86 3.23 -10.83 -9.99
CA PHE A 86 4.19 -11.74 -9.38
C PHE A 86 4.23 -11.46 -7.89
N TYR A 87 3.75 -12.40 -7.07
CA TYR A 87 3.76 -12.23 -5.63
C TYR A 87 5.19 -12.19 -5.10
N MET A 88 5.43 -11.22 -4.23
CA MET A 88 6.70 -11.10 -3.53
C MET A 88 6.82 -12.22 -2.50
N LYS A 89 8.06 -12.69 -2.29
CA LYS A 89 8.37 -13.71 -1.30
C LYS A 89 8.90 -13.08 -0.02
N ASP A 90 8.46 -13.62 1.09
CA ASP A 90 9.07 -13.37 2.39
C ASP A 90 10.34 -14.21 2.51
N LEU A 91 11.47 -13.56 2.67
CA LEU A 91 12.77 -14.25 2.74
C LEU A 91 12.92 -15.11 4.00
N SER A 92 12.19 -14.81 5.07
CA SER A 92 12.25 -15.58 6.31
C SER A 92 11.40 -16.84 6.27
N THR A 93 10.25 -16.80 5.61
CA THR A 93 9.31 -17.93 5.54
C THR A 93 9.35 -18.71 4.23
N HIS A 94 10.01 -18.16 3.21
CA HIS A 94 10.05 -18.67 1.83
C HIS A 94 8.65 -18.83 1.18
N SER A 95 7.65 -18.17 1.73
CA SER A 95 6.28 -18.11 1.21
C SER A 95 5.93 -16.72 0.69
N MET A 96 4.70 -16.55 0.20
CA MET A 96 4.24 -15.24 -0.26
C MET A 96 4.28 -14.22 0.90
N LEU A 97 4.76 -13.02 0.61
CA LEU A 97 4.86 -11.93 1.58
C LEU A 97 3.45 -11.48 1.97
N VAL A 98 3.13 -11.59 3.24
CA VAL A 98 1.87 -11.12 3.83
C VAL A 98 2.12 -9.83 4.59
N VAL A 99 1.37 -8.79 4.25
CA VAL A 99 1.40 -7.53 4.98
C VAL A 99 0.35 -7.57 6.09
N PRO A 100 0.71 -7.28 7.35
CA PRO A 100 -0.26 -7.25 8.45
C PRO A 100 -1.43 -6.29 8.17
N ASN A 101 -2.65 -6.71 8.52
CA ASN A 101 -3.87 -5.93 8.26
C ASN A 101 -3.77 -4.50 8.78
N LYS A 102 -3.29 -4.30 10.01
CA LYS A 102 -3.16 -2.96 10.60
C LYS A 102 -2.23 -2.05 9.80
N GLN A 103 -1.12 -2.58 9.29
CA GLN A 103 -0.21 -1.82 8.44
C GLN A 103 -0.89 -1.39 7.13
N MET A 104 -1.65 -2.29 6.50
CA MET A 104 -2.40 -1.97 5.28
C MET A 104 -3.52 -0.96 5.54
N GLU A 105 -4.28 -1.12 6.61
CA GLU A 105 -5.34 -0.18 6.98
C GLU A 105 -4.79 1.24 7.18
N ASP A 106 -3.72 1.37 7.95
CA ASP A 106 -3.08 2.65 8.22
C ASP A 106 -2.48 3.26 6.94
N PHE A 107 -1.84 2.43 6.12
CA PHE A 107 -1.27 2.87 4.85
C PHE A 107 -2.34 3.36 3.87
N MET A 108 -3.40 2.59 3.67
CA MET A 108 -4.51 2.97 2.80
C MET A 108 -5.18 4.25 3.29
N PHE A 109 -5.40 4.37 4.59
CA PHE A 109 -6.01 5.55 5.18
C PHE A 109 -5.19 6.81 4.91
N VAL A 110 -3.89 6.77 5.17
CA VAL A 110 -2.98 7.90 4.96
C VAL A 110 -2.88 8.27 3.48
N MET A 111 -2.78 7.28 2.60
CA MET A 111 -2.67 7.49 1.16
C MET A 111 -3.97 8.08 0.57
N ASP A 112 -5.13 7.61 1.02
CA ASP A 112 -6.42 8.09 0.53
C ASP A 112 -6.73 9.50 1.05
N LEU A 113 -6.25 9.84 2.25
CA LEU A 113 -6.47 11.17 2.83
C LEU A 113 -5.64 12.24 2.11
N ASN A 114 -4.37 12.00 1.90
CA ASN A 114 -3.46 12.96 1.27
C ASN A 114 -2.26 12.25 0.60
N PRO A 115 -2.43 11.73 -0.61
CA PRO A 115 -1.37 11.00 -1.31
C PRO A 115 -0.13 11.85 -1.59
N ASP A 116 -0.30 13.17 -1.77
CA ASP A 116 0.82 14.09 -2.03
C ASP A 116 1.59 14.47 -0.76
N GLY A 117 0.98 14.31 0.42
CA GLY A 117 1.59 14.57 1.72
C GLY A 117 2.35 13.39 2.32
N VAL A 118 2.35 12.25 1.65
CA VAL A 118 3.04 11.03 2.09
C VAL A 118 4.33 10.86 1.31
N SER A 119 5.44 10.74 2.02
CA SER A 119 6.71 10.35 1.43
C SER A 119 6.85 8.82 1.48
N LEU A 120 7.16 8.23 0.35
CA LEU A 120 7.38 6.79 0.22
C LEU A 120 8.85 6.51 0.04
N ASP A 121 9.38 5.58 0.81
CA ASP A 121 10.76 5.17 0.74
C ASP A 121 10.86 3.64 0.70
N SER A 122 11.72 3.14 -0.16
CA SER A 122 12.08 1.74 -0.23
C SER A 122 13.20 1.37 0.74
N GLU A 123 13.90 2.36 1.29
CA GLU A 123 14.91 2.16 2.31
C GLU A 123 14.27 2.12 3.70
N ILE A 124 14.75 1.22 4.53
CA ILE A 124 14.32 1.13 5.93
C ILE A 124 15.01 2.26 6.71
N LEU A 125 14.28 3.32 6.97
CA LEU A 125 14.77 4.43 7.79
C LEU A 125 14.96 3.97 9.24
N THR A 126 16.04 4.42 9.84
CA THR A 126 16.21 4.28 11.28
C THR A 126 15.30 5.27 11.98
N VAL A 127 14.34 4.74 12.75
CA VAL A 127 13.32 5.53 13.42
C VAL A 127 13.29 5.24 14.92
N GLY A 128 12.71 6.18 15.66
CA GLY A 128 12.67 6.15 17.12
C GLY A 128 11.52 5.34 17.70
N HIS A 129 10.89 5.90 18.75
CA HIS A 129 9.87 5.20 19.50
C HIS A 129 8.60 4.90 18.71
N LYS A 130 7.96 3.78 19.04
CA LYS A 130 6.63 3.46 18.55
C LYS A 130 5.62 4.42 19.14
N VAL A 131 4.81 5.02 18.30
CA VAL A 131 3.84 6.05 18.66
C VAL A 131 2.48 5.80 18.05
N LYS A 132 1.47 6.37 18.69
CA LYS A 132 0.11 6.44 18.15
C LYS A 132 -0.28 7.90 17.98
N VAL A 133 -0.89 8.24 16.88
CA VAL A 133 -1.49 9.56 16.67
C VAL A 133 -2.81 9.62 17.44
N ILE A 134 -2.96 10.61 18.32
CA ILE A 134 -4.13 10.74 19.22
C ILE A 134 -5.03 11.91 18.89
N LYS A 135 -4.65 12.78 17.95
CA LYS A 135 -5.41 13.96 17.53
C LYS A 135 -5.33 14.17 16.01
N GLY A 136 -6.30 14.92 15.50
CA GLY A 136 -6.37 15.30 14.09
C GLY A 136 -6.91 14.19 13.19
N GLU A 137 -6.82 14.42 11.90
CA GLU A 137 -7.35 13.52 10.87
C GLU A 137 -6.65 12.16 10.84
N LEU A 138 -5.39 12.10 11.27
CA LEU A 138 -4.59 10.87 11.33
C LEU A 138 -4.74 10.12 12.67
N SER A 139 -5.69 10.50 13.52
CA SER A 139 -5.90 9.85 14.81
C SER A 139 -6.14 8.35 14.66
N GLY A 140 -5.46 7.55 15.47
CA GLY A 140 -5.50 6.09 15.40
C GLY A 140 -4.35 5.44 14.65
N ILE A 141 -3.64 6.18 13.80
CA ILE A 141 -2.47 5.68 13.08
C ILE A 141 -1.37 5.30 14.08
N VAL A 142 -0.77 4.15 13.85
CA VAL A 142 0.36 3.62 14.62
C VAL A 142 1.58 3.54 13.73
N GLY A 143 2.69 4.05 14.21
CA GLY A 143 3.96 4.02 13.48
C GLY A 143 5.13 4.30 14.41
N GLU A 144 6.24 4.67 13.83
CA GLU A 144 7.45 5.06 14.55
C GLU A 144 7.74 6.54 14.28
N VAL A 145 8.23 7.25 15.29
CA VAL A 145 8.55 8.67 15.14
C VAL A 145 9.89 8.84 14.43
N ALA A 146 9.95 9.72 13.44
CA ALA A 146 11.18 10.20 12.83
C ALA A 146 11.23 11.72 12.90
N ILE A 147 12.41 12.27 13.08
CA ILE A 147 12.63 13.72 13.10
C ILE A 147 13.67 14.07 12.04
N GLU A 148 13.27 14.93 11.12
CA GLU A 148 14.13 15.43 10.06
C GLU A 148 13.93 16.95 9.91
N ALA A 149 15.02 17.70 9.88
CA ALA A 149 14.99 19.17 9.74
C ALA A 149 14.00 19.85 10.70
N ASN A 150 13.99 19.44 11.97
CA ASN A 150 13.07 19.91 13.02
C ASN A 150 11.57 19.65 12.75
N LYS A 151 11.25 18.77 11.82
CA LYS A 151 9.89 18.30 11.56
C LYS A 151 9.71 16.88 12.07
N THR A 152 8.54 16.61 12.63
CA THR A 152 8.19 15.30 13.16
C THR A 152 7.33 14.55 12.15
N TYR A 153 7.72 13.32 11.87
CA TYR A 153 7.00 12.41 10.97
C TYR A 153 6.60 11.15 11.71
N VAL A 154 5.48 10.59 11.32
CA VAL A 154 5.12 9.21 11.68
C VAL A 154 5.42 8.32 10.48
N VAL A 155 6.19 7.28 10.72
CA VAL A 155 6.64 6.32 9.72
C VAL A 155 5.83 5.04 9.88
N ILE A 156 5.10 4.68 8.85
CA ILE A 156 4.34 3.43 8.76
C ILE A 156 5.17 2.45 7.94
N ARG A 157 5.52 1.32 8.54
CA ARG A 157 6.23 0.25 7.83
C ARG A 157 5.23 -0.69 7.16
N ILE A 158 5.46 -0.98 5.92
CA ILE A 158 4.72 -1.99 5.17
C ILE A 158 5.61 -3.23 5.10
N LYS A 159 5.60 -4.00 6.18
CA LYS A 159 6.48 -5.17 6.36
C LYS A 159 7.94 -4.76 6.07
N ASP A 160 8.66 -5.54 5.27
CA ASP A 160 10.03 -5.25 4.81
C ASP A 160 10.04 -4.67 3.39
N LEU A 161 8.92 -4.13 2.94
CA LEU A 161 8.71 -3.70 1.57
C LEU A 161 9.02 -2.22 1.35
N LEU A 162 8.42 -1.36 2.16
CA LEU A 162 8.60 0.09 2.08
C LEU A 162 8.17 0.77 3.39
N THR A 163 8.50 2.03 3.50
CA THR A 163 7.98 2.90 4.56
C THR A 163 7.19 4.05 3.96
N ALA A 164 6.12 4.43 4.64
CA ALA A 164 5.35 5.62 4.33
C ALA A 164 5.49 6.59 5.50
N SER A 165 5.98 7.80 5.24
CA SER A 165 6.13 8.81 6.27
C SER A 165 5.19 9.99 6.03
N VAL A 166 4.56 10.45 7.08
CA VAL A 166 3.65 11.60 7.05
C VAL A 166 3.99 12.57 8.18
N LYS A 167 3.96 13.86 7.86
CA LYS A 167 4.23 14.89 8.84
C LYS A 167 3.08 15.03 9.84
N VAL A 168 3.41 15.00 11.13
CA VAL A 168 2.42 15.11 12.22
C VAL A 168 2.99 16.04 13.31
N PRO A 169 2.19 16.95 13.89
CA PRO A 169 2.62 17.72 15.03
C PRO A 169 3.01 16.81 16.20
N LYS A 170 4.15 17.09 16.83
CA LYS A 170 4.65 16.28 17.97
C LYS A 170 3.62 16.15 19.09
N SER A 171 2.83 17.20 19.33
CA SER A 171 1.78 17.22 20.36
C SER A 171 0.62 16.23 20.10
N TYR A 172 0.54 15.68 18.89
CA TYR A 172 -0.48 14.70 18.51
C TYR A 172 -0.03 13.25 18.76
N LEU A 173 1.19 13.04 19.23
CA LEU A 173 1.79 11.73 19.37
C LEU A 173 1.80 11.26 20.83
N LYS A 174 1.49 9.98 21.01
CA LYS A 174 1.63 9.26 22.27
C LYS A 174 2.58 8.08 22.08
N ILE A 175 3.58 7.97 22.93
CA ILE A 175 4.49 6.82 22.95
C ILE A 175 3.74 5.61 23.49
N ILE A 176 3.83 4.49 22.79
CA ILE A 176 3.11 3.24 23.11
C ILE A 176 4.02 2.01 23.23
N GLY A 177 5.31 2.21 23.05
CA GLY A 177 6.26 1.10 23.15
C GLY A 177 7.70 1.50 23.11
#